data_315975c2cf6ee369edbfdab481f8d6c9
#
_entry.id   315975c2cf6ee369edbfdab481f8d6c9
#
_cell.length_a   1.000
_cell.length_b   1.000
_cell.length_c   1.000
_cell.angle_alpha   90.00
_cell.angle_beta   90.00
_cell.angle_gamma   90.00
#
_symmetry.space_group_name_H-M   'P 1'
#
loop_
_entity.id
_entity.type
_entity.pdbx_description
1 polymer ?
#
loop_
_entity_poly.entity_id
_entity_poly.type
_entity_poly.pdbx_seq_one_letter_code
_entity_poly.pdbx_strand_id
1 'polypeptide(L)'
;MIKRGFFADMKKILTVILIFCIYVAVPAVITLSVNSDDSQGVSQENIYGPRVNVKYKNGTKSVSVNEYVTMVLAKRFESGDETETLKAMGIMIRTDIYRVMGDEMSVDSETLGMEYFTKNVMKNEWGNNFEEYYNHVNDSVMSTGQMVITYNNNLIDAKYSRVCNEKTLSGTELLGADYAYLVPADCPEDMTSPDFLKTEEYSKKQFVKKINTAYKDSGLDENNPFGDIQVVSQTNMGYVTKIQVGNVVMSGDVFAKILGLNSPFFAIKDGKITTKGKGSGFGVSL
;
A
#
# COMPACT_ATOMS: atom_id res chain seq x y z
N MET A 1 -31.96 -63.33 -42.37
CA MET A 1 -32.57 -62.55 -41.25
C MET A 1 -31.55 -62.06 -40.22
N ILE A 2 -30.24 -62.25 -40.39
CA ILE A 2 -29.16 -61.99 -39.41
C ILE A 2 -28.55 -60.56 -39.51
N LYS A 3 -28.65 -59.87 -40.65
CA LYS A 3 -28.03 -58.56 -40.86
C LYS A 3 -28.75 -57.38 -40.21
N ARG A 4 -30.02 -57.44 -39.85
CA ARG A 4 -30.76 -56.32 -39.23
C ARG A 4 -30.48 -56.16 -37.75
N GLY A 5 -30.18 -57.21 -36.99
CA GLY A 5 -29.82 -57.14 -35.56
C GLY A 5 -28.45 -56.49 -35.33
N PHE A 6 -27.47 -56.85 -36.15
CA PHE A 6 -26.10 -56.34 -36.01
C PHE A 6 -25.99 -54.82 -36.19
N PHE A 7 -26.76 -54.26 -37.16
CA PHE A 7 -26.80 -52.81 -37.37
C PHE A 7 -27.52 -52.02 -36.24
N ALA A 8 -28.54 -52.66 -35.60
CA ALA A 8 -29.25 -52.07 -34.48
C ALA A 8 -28.37 -52.03 -33.22
N ASP A 9 -27.61 -53.05 -32.95
CA ASP A 9 -26.71 -53.11 -31.79
C ASP A 9 -25.48 -52.22 -32.01
N MET A 10 -24.96 -52.11 -33.23
CA MET A 10 -23.87 -51.19 -33.59
C MET A 10 -24.32 -49.72 -33.42
N LYS A 11 -25.56 -49.35 -33.75
CA LYS A 11 -26.11 -48.00 -33.47
C LYS A 11 -26.20 -47.71 -31.98
N LYS A 12 -26.66 -48.67 -31.15
CA LYS A 12 -26.70 -48.51 -29.71
C LYS A 12 -25.30 -48.31 -29.11
N ILE A 13 -24.31 -49.10 -29.53
CA ILE A 13 -22.95 -48.96 -29.09
C ILE A 13 -22.39 -47.58 -29.49
N LEU A 14 -22.62 -47.12 -30.71
CA LEU A 14 -22.20 -45.79 -31.17
C LEU A 14 -22.83 -44.67 -30.38
N THR A 15 -24.15 -44.81 -30.01
CA THR A 15 -24.84 -43.84 -29.21
C THR A 15 -24.27 -43.77 -27.76
N VAL A 16 -23.92 -44.91 -27.17
CA VAL A 16 -23.31 -44.99 -25.85
C VAL A 16 -21.93 -44.33 -25.85
N ILE A 17 -21.12 -44.60 -26.89
CA ILE A 17 -19.80 -43.97 -27.04
C ILE A 17 -19.93 -42.46 -27.25
N LEU A 18 -20.91 -42.00 -28.01
CA LEU A 18 -21.15 -40.57 -28.22
C LEU A 18 -21.52 -39.86 -26.90
N ILE A 19 -22.42 -40.47 -26.13
CA ILE A 19 -22.82 -39.94 -24.80
C ILE A 19 -21.64 -39.90 -23.88
N PHE A 20 -20.80 -40.93 -23.83
CA PHE A 20 -19.58 -40.97 -23.03
C PHE A 20 -18.58 -39.90 -23.44
N CYS A 21 -18.38 -39.71 -24.77
CA CYS A 21 -17.51 -38.63 -25.30
C CYS A 21 -18.04 -37.26 -24.88
N ILE A 22 -19.34 -37.00 -24.91
CA ILE A 22 -19.94 -35.75 -24.47
C ILE A 22 -19.70 -35.56 -22.95
N TYR A 23 -19.89 -36.61 -22.16
CA TYR A 23 -19.70 -36.56 -20.71
C TYR A 23 -18.25 -36.23 -20.29
N VAL A 24 -17.27 -36.66 -21.09
CA VAL A 24 -15.83 -36.39 -20.87
C VAL A 24 -15.39 -35.08 -21.51
N ALA A 25 -15.85 -34.80 -22.72
CA ALA A 25 -15.42 -33.64 -23.50
C ALA A 25 -15.98 -32.32 -22.92
N VAL A 26 -17.24 -32.30 -22.44
CA VAL A 26 -17.86 -31.08 -21.91
C VAL A 26 -17.13 -30.55 -20.66
N PRO A 27 -16.84 -31.36 -19.63
CA PRO A 27 -16.02 -30.91 -18.52
C PRO A 27 -14.61 -30.49 -18.91
N ALA A 28 -13.99 -31.24 -19.83
CA ALA A 28 -12.63 -30.92 -20.31
C ALA A 28 -12.58 -29.57 -21.07
N VAL A 29 -13.57 -29.31 -21.94
CA VAL A 29 -13.69 -28.03 -22.65
C VAL A 29 -13.97 -26.89 -21.69
N ILE A 30 -14.84 -27.08 -20.68
CA ILE A 30 -15.10 -26.09 -19.65
C ILE A 30 -13.82 -25.81 -18.87
N THR A 31 -13.09 -26.83 -18.45
CA THR A 31 -11.81 -26.69 -17.71
C THR A 31 -10.74 -25.99 -18.56
N LEU A 32 -10.63 -26.31 -19.85
CA LEU A 32 -9.68 -25.64 -20.75
C LEU A 32 -10.10 -24.20 -21.08
N SER A 33 -11.39 -23.91 -21.20
CA SER A 33 -11.90 -22.55 -21.45
C SER A 33 -11.75 -21.65 -20.21
N VAL A 34 -11.86 -22.22 -19.02
CA VAL A 34 -11.62 -21.50 -17.75
C VAL A 34 -10.12 -21.23 -17.53
N ASN A 35 -9.23 -22.11 -18.03
CA ASN A 35 -7.78 -21.95 -17.91
C ASN A 35 -7.14 -21.06 -19.00
N SER A 36 -7.87 -20.69 -20.05
CA SER A 36 -7.32 -19.90 -21.17
C SER A 36 -7.50 -18.39 -21.02
N ASP A 37 -8.33 -17.93 -20.08
CA ASP A 37 -8.40 -16.53 -19.66
C ASP A 37 -7.87 -16.43 -18.22
N ASP A 38 -6.87 -15.59 -17.99
CA ASP A 38 -6.17 -15.10 -16.80
C ASP A 38 -6.91 -15.22 -15.42
N SER A 39 -7.68 -16.28 -15.20
CA SER A 39 -8.43 -16.56 -13.97
C SER A 39 -7.71 -17.63 -13.14
N GLN A 40 -6.58 -17.23 -12.53
CA GLN A 40 -6.13 -17.93 -11.33
C GLN A 40 -7.21 -17.78 -10.26
N GLY A 41 -7.83 -18.94 -9.92
CA GLY A 41 -8.53 -19.18 -8.69
C GLY A 41 -9.34 -18.01 -8.09
N VAL A 42 -10.41 -17.58 -8.74
CA VAL A 42 -11.46 -16.83 -8.06
C VAL A 42 -12.16 -17.83 -7.13
N SER A 43 -11.78 -17.85 -5.86
CA SER A 43 -12.61 -18.52 -4.85
C SER A 43 -14.03 -17.94 -4.92
N GLN A 44 -15.06 -18.77 -4.85
CA GLN A 44 -16.48 -18.35 -4.91
C GLN A 44 -16.85 -17.29 -3.84
N GLU A 45 -16.06 -17.15 -2.79
CA GLU A 45 -16.21 -16.10 -1.78
C GLU A 45 -16.10 -14.67 -2.30
N ASN A 46 -15.45 -14.46 -3.45
CA ASN A 46 -15.17 -13.12 -3.96
C ASN A 46 -16.24 -12.52 -4.88
N ILE A 47 -17.31 -13.24 -5.23
CA ILE A 47 -18.32 -12.74 -6.18
C ILE A 47 -19.31 -11.79 -5.48
N TYR A 48 -19.60 -11.98 -4.19
CA TYR A 48 -20.63 -11.25 -3.44
C TYR A 48 -20.10 -10.31 -2.35
N GLY A 49 -18.79 -10.24 -2.14
CA GLY A 49 -18.17 -9.40 -1.09
C GLY A 49 -17.90 -7.95 -1.54
N PRO A 50 -17.51 -7.09 -0.58
CA PRO A 50 -17.11 -5.71 -0.86
C PRO A 50 -15.98 -5.61 -1.89
N ARG A 51 -16.03 -4.58 -2.73
CA ARG A 51 -15.17 -4.45 -3.90
C ARG A 51 -14.52 -3.09 -4.01
N VAL A 52 -13.39 -3.03 -4.74
CA VAL A 52 -12.75 -1.78 -5.11
C VAL A 52 -12.80 -1.63 -6.63
N ASN A 53 -13.26 -0.48 -7.10
CA ASN A 53 -13.28 -0.13 -8.52
C ASN A 53 -11.92 0.48 -8.88
N VAL A 54 -11.09 -0.30 -9.54
CA VAL A 54 -9.72 0.08 -9.90
C VAL A 54 -9.68 0.66 -11.30
N LYS A 55 -9.05 1.81 -11.45
CA LYS A 55 -8.88 2.48 -12.74
C LYS A 55 -7.67 1.91 -13.50
N TYR A 56 -7.90 1.44 -14.73
CA TYR A 56 -6.89 0.98 -15.68
C TYR A 56 -6.84 1.92 -16.88
N LYS A 57 -5.81 1.80 -17.72
CA LYS A 57 -5.71 2.58 -18.97
C LYS A 57 -6.93 2.41 -19.89
N ASN A 58 -7.55 1.23 -19.89
CA ASN A 58 -8.65 0.85 -20.78
C ASN A 58 -10.02 0.79 -20.09
N GLY A 59 -10.18 1.44 -18.92
CA GLY A 59 -11.44 1.47 -18.19
C GLY A 59 -11.29 1.12 -16.71
N THR A 60 -12.41 0.86 -16.05
CA THR A 60 -12.47 0.50 -14.63
C THR A 60 -12.81 -0.98 -14.48
N LYS A 61 -12.08 -1.68 -13.61
CA LYS A 61 -12.34 -3.08 -13.25
C LYS A 61 -12.65 -3.16 -11.75
N SER A 62 -13.71 -3.86 -11.40
CA SER A 62 -14.04 -4.15 -10.01
C SER A 62 -13.28 -5.37 -9.52
N VAL A 63 -12.50 -5.23 -8.46
CA VAL A 63 -11.69 -6.30 -7.85
C VAL A 63 -12.12 -6.53 -6.39
N SER A 64 -11.79 -7.68 -5.81
CA SER A 64 -12.03 -7.93 -4.38
C SER A 64 -11.16 -7.02 -3.52
N VAL A 65 -11.57 -6.76 -2.27
CA VAL A 65 -10.76 -5.98 -1.33
C VAL A 65 -9.39 -6.63 -1.14
N ASN A 66 -9.29 -7.96 -1.00
CA ASN A 66 -8.00 -8.65 -0.84
C ASN A 66 -7.11 -8.53 -2.08
N GLU A 67 -7.67 -8.59 -3.29
CA GLU A 67 -6.92 -8.34 -4.52
C GLU A 67 -6.36 -6.91 -4.54
N TYR A 68 -7.16 -5.91 -4.16
CA TYR A 68 -6.70 -4.53 -4.08
C TYR A 68 -5.65 -4.33 -2.99
N VAL A 69 -5.80 -4.96 -1.81
CA VAL A 69 -4.77 -4.98 -0.75
C VAL A 69 -3.46 -5.52 -1.29
N THR A 70 -3.49 -6.64 -2.04
CA THR A 70 -2.30 -7.19 -2.72
C THR A 70 -1.67 -6.19 -3.68
N MET A 71 -2.47 -5.47 -4.46
CA MET A 71 -1.98 -4.44 -5.40
C MET A 71 -1.31 -3.26 -4.69
N VAL A 72 -1.88 -2.78 -3.58
CA VAL A 72 -1.32 -1.69 -2.76
C VAL A 72 -0.04 -2.17 -2.06
N LEU A 73 -0.07 -3.36 -1.47
CA LEU A 73 1.07 -3.94 -0.77
C LEU A 73 2.24 -4.19 -1.74
N ALA A 74 1.96 -4.67 -2.95
CA ALA A 74 2.96 -4.86 -4.00
C ALA A 74 3.73 -3.59 -4.37
N LYS A 75 3.08 -2.42 -4.32
CA LYS A 75 3.74 -1.12 -4.54
C LYS A 75 4.73 -0.76 -3.43
N ARG A 76 4.50 -1.26 -2.22
CA ARG A 76 5.31 -0.99 -1.02
C ARG A 76 6.32 -2.10 -0.73
N PHE A 77 6.19 -3.25 -1.38
CA PHE A 77 7.00 -4.44 -1.14
C PHE A 77 8.47 -4.23 -1.51
N GLU A 78 9.36 -4.68 -0.63
CA GLU A 78 10.78 -4.87 -0.88
C GLU A 78 11.14 -6.35 -0.72
N SER A 79 12.09 -6.86 -1.50
CA SER A 79 12.41 -8.31 -1.58
C SER A 79 12.87 -8.94 -0.27
N GLY A 80 13.19 -8.13 0.74
CA GLY A 80 13.57 -8.57 2.09
C GLY A 80 12.44 -8.47 3.12
N ASP A 81 11.23 -8.09 2.72
CA ASP A 81 10.11 -7.95 3.67
C ASP A 81 9.67 -9.33 4.19
N GLU A 82 9.62 -9.48 5.51
CA GLU A 82 9.22 -10.70 6.18
C GLU A 82 7.70 -10.94 6.07
N THR A 83 7.28 -12.20 6.00
CA THR A 83 5.88 -12.61 5.87
C THR A 83 4.98 -11.95 6.92
N GLU A 84 5.41 -11.88 8.18
CA GLU A 84 4.59 -11.30 9.26
C GLU A 84 4.45 -9.78 9.11
N THR A 85 5.45 -9.10 8.58
CA THR A 85 5.38 -7.68 8.22
C THR A 85 4.34 -7.47 7.12
N LEU A 86 4.37 -8.26 6.06
CA LEU A 86 3.40 -8.19 4.96
C LEU A 86 1.98 -8.47 5.43
N LYS A 87 1.78 -9.44 6.34
CA LYS A 87 0.48 -9.72 6.98
C LYS A 87 -0.02 -8.51 7.76
N ALA A 88 0.81 -7.93 8.62
CA ALA A 88 0.46 -6.75 9.41
C ALA A 88 0.07 -5.57 8.51
N MET A 89 0.88 -5.28 7.49
CA MET A 89 0.58 -4.22 6.52
C MET A 89 -0.71 -4.51 5.74
N GLY A 90 -0.95 -5.76 5.34
CA GLY A 90 -2.18 -6.17 4.66
C GLY A 90 -3.43 -5.93 5.51
N ILE A 91 -3.38 -6.24 6.81
CA ILE A 91 -4.48 -5.97 7.77
C ILE A 91 -4.71 -4.45 7.89
N MET A 92 -3.66 -3.65 7.99
CA MET A 92 -3.75 -2.19 8.08
C MET A 92 -4.38 -1.58 6.84
N ILE A 93 -3.91 -1.95 5.65
CA ILE A 93 -4.46 -1.48 4.36
C ILE A 93 -5.94 -1.84 4.25
N ARG A 94 -6.30 -3.09 4.58
CA ARG A 94 -7.69 -3.56 4.57
C ARG A 94 -8.56 -2.75 5.53
N THR A 95 -8.06 -2.46 6.73
CA THR A 95 -8.74 -1.63 7.73
C THR A 95 -9.07 -0.25 7.17
N ASP A 96 -8.11 0.40 6.52
CA ASP A 96 -8.32 1.71 5.91
C ASP A 96 -9.30 1.67 4.74
N ILE A 97 -9.25 0.63 3.91
CA ILE A 97 -10.22 0.45 2.81
C ILE A 97 -11.65 0.36 3.36
N TYR A 98 -11.90 -0.51 4.34
CA TYR A 98 -13.22 -0.64 4.93
C TYR A 98 -13.67 0.61 5.69
N ARG A 99 -12.75 1.31 6.35
CA ARG A 99 -13.04 2.57 7.04
C ARG A 99 -13.51 3.66 6.06
N VAL A 100 -12.87 3.77 4.89
CA VAL A 100 -13.25 4.73 3.85
C VAL A 100 -14.51 4.28 3.11
N MET A 101 -14.68 2.98 2.89
CA MET A 101 -15.85 2.39 2.24
C MET A 101 -17.12 2.56 3.07
N GLY A 102 -17.01 2.52 4.41
CA GLY A 102 -18.17 2.60 5.30
C GLY A 102 -19.17 1.46 5.08
N ASP A 103 -20.44 1.78 4.98
CA ASP A 103 -21.53 0.82 4.78
C ASP A 103 -21.76 0.45 3.28
N GLU A 104 -20.99 1.03 2.38
CA GLU A 104 -21.10 0.76 0.96
C GLU A 104 -20.50 -0.60 0.58
N MET A 105 -20.97 -1.17 -0.53
CA MET A 105 -20.47 -2.44 -1.06
C MET A 105 -19.30 -2.24 -2.05
N SER A 106 -18.96 -1.00 -2.37
CA SER A 106 -17.82 -0.69 -3.24
C SER A 106 -17.28 0.71 -3.00
N VAL A 107 -16.01 0.90 -3.32
CA VAL A 107 -15.31 2.19 -3.28
C VAL A 107 -14.38 2.32 -4.48
N ASP A 108 -14.20 3.53 -4.98
CA ASP A 108 -13.27 3.80 -6.07
C ASP A 108 -11.83 3.93 -5.54
N SER A 109 -10.87 3.36 -6.26
CA SER A 109 -9.45 3.46 -5.91
C SER A 109 -8.94 4.89 -5.82
N GLU A 110 -9.55 5.82 -6.56
CA GLU A 110 -9.23 7.25 -6.48
C GLU A 110 -9.67 7.86 -5.13
N THR A 111 -10.81 7.44 -4.58
CA THR A 111 -11.29 7.86 -3.26
C THR A 111 -10.37 7.35 -2.14
N LEU A 112 -9.84 6.14 -2.30
CA LEU A 112 -8.88 5.57 -1.35
C LEU A 112 -7.53 6.30 -1.37
N GLY A 113 -7.14 6.89 -2.50
CA GLY A 113 -5.91 7.65 -2.65
C GLY A 113 -4.62 6.85 -2.42
N MET A 114 -4.71 5.52 -2.43
CA MET A 114 -3.57 4.63 -2.22
C MET A 114 -2.86 4.35 -3.55
N GLU A 115 -1.53 4.43 -3.57
CA GLU A 115 -0.75 3.97 -4.71
C GLU A 115 -0.77 2.45 -4.79
N TYR A 116 -0.85 1.91 -5.99
CA TYR A 116 -0.90 0.46 -6.23
C TYR A 116 -0.21 0.05 -7.53
N PHE A 117 0.21 -1.20 -7.59
CA PHE A 117 0.66 -1.85 -8.82
C PHE A 117 -0.43 -2.76 -9.37
N THR A 118 -0.77 -2.61 -10.65
CA THR A 118 -1.54 -3.64 -11.36
C THR A 118 -0.66 -4.85 -11.63
N LYS A 119 -1.25 -6.02 -11.88
CA LYS A 119 -0.50 -7.26 -12.17
C LYS A 119 0.49 -7.08 -13.33
N ASN A 120 0.12 -6.32 -14.36
CA ASN A 120 1.02 -6.01 -15.47
C ASN A 120 2.20 -5.13 -15.05
N VAL A 121 1.99 -4.18 -14.15
CA VAL A 121 3.07 -3.36 -13.59
C VAL A 121 3.98 -4.22 -12.73
N MET A 122 3.43 -5.09 -11.86
CA MET A 122 4.23 -6.05 -11.07
C MET A 122 5.11 -6.93 -11.94
N LYS A 123 4.56 -7.48 -13.06
CA LYS A 123 5.34 -8.28 -14.02
C LYS A 123 6.51 -7.49 -14.62
N ASN A 124 6.30 -6.23 -14.95
CA ASN A 124 7.35 -5.39 -15.52
C ASN A 124 8.43 -5.00 -14.49
N GLU A 125 8.01 -4.65 -13.27
CA GLU A 125 8.92 -4.22 -12.20
C GLU A 125 9.73 -5.38 -11.62
N TRP A 126 9.11 -6.55 -11.45
CA TRP A 126 9.74 -7.71 -10.82
C TRP A 126 10.37 -8.69 -11.79
N GLY A 127 10.04 -8.60 -13.10
CA GLY A 127 10.64 -9.40 -14.15
C GLY A 127 10.60 -10.91 -13.86
N ASN A 128 11.75 -11.55 -13.81
CA ASN A 128 11.87 -12.98 -13.54
C ASN A 128 11.42 -13.41 -12.14
N ASN A 129 11.40 -12.48 -11.19
CA ASN A 129 10.99 -12.76 -9.80
C ASN A 129 9.49 -12.57 -9.57
N PHE A 130 8.72 -12.24 -10.63
CA PHE A 130 7.30 -11.91 -10.52
C PHE A 130 6.49 -12.99 -9.78
N GLU A 131 6.60 -14.25 -10.16
CA GLU A 131 5.81 -15.34 -9.56
C GLU A 131 6.15 -15.52 -8.08
N GLU A 132 7.43 -15.48 -7.72
CA GLU A 132 7.89 -15.60 -6.34
C GLU A 132 7.36 -14.45 -5.48
N TYR A 133 7.58 -13.22 -5.91
CA TYR A 133 7.19 -12.03 -5.15
C TYR A 133 5.67 -11.87 -5.09
N TYR A 134 4.97 -12.15 -6.21
CA TYR A 134 3.52 -12.11 -6.22
C TYR A 134 2.91 -13.12 -5.24
N ASN A 135 3.39 -14.36 -5.24
CA ASN A 135 2.90 -15.38 -4.32
C ASN A 135 3.22 -14.99 -2.88
N HIS A 136 4.42 -14.51 -2.58
CA HIS A 136 4.78 -14.07 -1.23
C HIS A 136 3.86 -12.97 -0.69
N VAL A 137 3.60 -11.93 -1.49
CA VAL A 137 2.69 -10.85 -1.12
C VAL A 137 1.24 -11.32 -1.03
N ASN A 138 0.75 -12.03 -2.06
CA ASN A 138 -0.63 -12.48 -2.13
C ASN A 138 -0.98 -13.48 -1.02
N ASP A 139 -0.12 -14.47 -0.76
CA ASP A 139 -0.35 -15.48 0.28
C ASP A 139 -0.31 -14.85 1.67
N SER A 140 0.55 -13.85 1.89
CA SER A 140 0.56 -13.06 3.12
C SER A 140 -0.79 -12.37 3.34
N VAL A 141 -1.35 -11.72 2.32
CA VAL A 141 -2.66 -11.06 2.39
C VAL A 141 -3.78 -12.08 2.62
N MET A 142 -3.80 -13.16 1.84
CA MET A 142 -4.85 -14.17 1.89
C MET A 142 -4.86 -14.92 3.24
N SER A 143 -3.69 -15.17 3.84
CA SER A 143 -3.56 -15.85 5.13
C SER A 143 -4.18 -15.06 6.30
N THR A 144 -4.36 -13.75 6.15
CA THR A 144 -5.02 -12.89 7.16
C THR A 144 -6.55 -12.86 7.03
N GLY A 145 -7.12 -13.53 6.01
CA GLY A 145 -8.56 -13.59 5.78
C GLY A 145 -9.20 -12.20 5.66
N GLN A 146 -10.18 -11.93 6.54
CA GLN A 146 -10.90 -10.65 6.59
C GLN A 146 -10.52 -9.82 7.84
N MET A 147 -9.36 -10.09 8.45
CA MET A 147 -8.93 -9.37 9.66
C MET A 147 -8.81 -7.87 9.40
N VAL A 148 -9.34 -7.10 10.34
CA VAL A 148 -9.25 -5.63 10.42
C VAL A 148 -8.91 -5.22 11.86
N ILE A 149 -8.47 -3.99 12.05
CA ILE A 149 -8.14 -3.44 13.36
C ILE A 149 -9.26 -2.51 13.81
N THR A 150 -9.75 -2.73 15.03
CA THR A 150 -10.80 -1.91 15.63
C THR A 150 -10.40 -1.38 17.00
N TYR A 151 -10.94 -0.22 17.35
CA TYR A 151 -10.88 0.34 18.69
C TYR A 151 -12.28 0.79 19.09
N ASN A 152 -12.77 0.33 20.26
CA ASN A 152 -14.14 0.58 20.71
C ASN A 152 -15.20 0.22 19.63
N ASN A 153 -15.02 -0.91 18.95
CA ASN A 153 -15.86 -1.43 17.85
C ASN A 153 -15.88 -0.58 16.56
N ASN A 154 -15.05 0.45 16.44
CA ASN A 154 -14.90 1.24 15.23
C ASN A 154 -13.58 0.88 14.53
N LEU A 155 -13.58 0.88 13.20
CA LEU A 155 -12.37 0.73 12.40
C LEU A 155 -11.43 1.91 12.67
N ILE A 156 -10.15 1.61 12.93
CA ILE A 156 -9.17 2.66 13.19
C ILE A 156 -8.61 3.25 11.90
N ASP A 157 -8.07 4.46 11.98
CA ASP A 157 -7.16 5.03 10.98
C ASP A 157 -5.77 4.43 11.23
N ALA A 158 -5.45 3.36 10.47
CA ALA A 158 -4.24 2.58 10.70
C ALA A 158 -3.00 3.32 10.21
N LYS A 159 -2.02 3.51 11.09
CA LYS A 159 -0.78 4.23 10.79
C LYS A 159 0.43 3.29 10.76
N TYR A 160 1.36 3.56 9.85
CA TYR A 160 2.56 2.76 9.66
C TYR A 160 3.80 3.66 9.51
N SER A 161 4.90 3.33 10.19
CA SER A 161 6.23 3.90 9.96
C SER A 161 7.18 2.80 9.52
N ARG A 162 7.98 3.07 8.51
CA ARG A 162 9.00 2.09 8.08
C ARG A 162 10.14 1.99 9.09
N VAL A 163 10.60 3.13 9.60
CA VAL A 163 11.65 3.22 10.62
C VAL A 163 11.26 4.33 11.59
N CYS A 164 11.03 4.02 12.85
CA CYS A 164 10.71 5.01 13.87
C CYS A 164 11.98 5.59 14.52
N ASN A 165 11.85 6.74 15.19
CA ASN A 165 12.93 7.34 15.95
C ASN A 165 12.91 6.83 17.39
N GLU A 166 13.45 5.61 17.62
CA GLU A 166 13.54 4.93 18.94
C GLU A 166 12.17 4.51 19.50
N LYS A 167 11.16 5.33 19.32
CA LYS A 167 9.80 5.14 19.83
C LYS A 167 8.78 5.79 18.90
N THR A 168 7.61 5.16 18.76
CA THR A 168 6.50 5.78 18.03
C THR A 168 5.90 6.93 18.84
N LEU A 169 5.19 7.84 18.16
CA LEU A 169 4.59 9.01 18.80
C LEU A 169 3.20 8.68 19.39
N SER A 170 2.77 9.49 20.36
CA SER A 170 1.41 9.44 20.90
C SER A 170 0.42 10.06 19.92
N GLY A 171 -0.58 9.26 19.48
CA GLY A 171 -1.67 9.78 18.66
C GLY A 171 -2.47 10.86 19.36
N THR A 172 -2.74 10.70 20.65
CA THR A 172 -3.47 11.71 21.44
C THR A 172 -2.75 13.05 21.49
N GLU A 173 -1.42 13.03 21.63
CA GLU A 173 -0.62 14.27 21.72
C GLU A 173 -0.63 15.08 20.42
N LEU A 174 -0.60 14.39 19.26
CA LEU A 174 -0.41 15.06 17.99
C LEU A 174 -1.66 15.11 17.11
N LEU A 175 -2.56 14.13 17.22
CA LEU A 175 -3.75 14.00 16.39
C LEU A 175 -5.05 14.22 17.16
N GLY A 176 -5.00 14.22 18.51
CA GLY A 176 -6.15 14.43 19.36
C GLY A 176 -6.72 13.16 19.97
N ALA A 177 -7.77 13.33 20.81
CA ALA A 177 -8.33 12.27 21.65
C ALA A 177 -8.85 11.05 20.87
N ASP A 178 -9.32 11.25 19.66
CA ASP A 178 -9.83 10.17 18.78
C ASP A 178 -8.76 9.13 18.39
N TYR A 179 -7.48 9.48 18.56
CA TYR A 179 -6.33 8.64 18.28
C TYR A 179 -5.70 8.01 19.53
N ALA A 180 -6.47 7.86 20.62
CA ALA A 180 -6.00 7.27 21.87
C ALA A 180 -5.49 5.82 21.73
N TYR A 181 -5.84 5.12 20.64
CA TYR A 181 -5.32 3.79 20.32
C TYR A 181 -3.89 3.79 19.77
N LEU A 182 -3.37 4.94 19.32
CA LEU A 182 -1.97 5.09 18.91
C LEU A 182 -1.11 5.44 20.14
N VAL A 183 -0.79 4.42 20.91
CA VAL A 183 0.09 4.57 22.09
C VAL A 183 1.56 4.47 21.66
N PRO A 184 2.49 5.20 22.32
CA PRO A 184 3.91 5.08 22.06
C PRO A 184 4.41 3.64 22.27
N ALA A 185 5.11 3.10 21.29
CA ALA A 185 5.76 1.80 21.36
C ALA A 185 7.26 1.93 21.09
N ASP A 186 8.07 1.24 21.88
CA ASP A 186 9.54 1.24 21.70
C ASP A 186 9.92 0.43 20.45
N CYS A 187 10.79 0.96 19.61
CA CYS A 187 11.30 0.37 18.38
C CYS A 187 12.84 0.42 18.35
N PRO A 188 13.55 -0.18 19.31
CA PRO A 188 15.01 -0.02 19.42
C PRO A 188 15.76 -0.60 18.23
N GLU A 189 15.24 -1.66 17.60
CA GLU A 189 15.86 -2.30 16.44
C GLU A 189 15.90 -1.39 15.21
N ASP A 190 14.97 -0.44 15.12
CA ASP A 190 14.91 0.53 14.01
C ASP A 190 16.16 1.41 13.93
N MET A 191 16.85 1.64 15.07
CA MET A 191 18.11 2.38 15.12
C MET A 191 19.24 1.71 14.35
N THR A 192 19.17 0.41 14.12
CA THR A 192 20.15 -0.35 13.33
C THR A 192 19.89 -0.30 11.83
N SER A 193 18.71 0.20 11.43
CA SER A 193 18.33 0.31 10.03
C SER A 193 19.26 1.28 9.26
N PRO A 194 19.68 0.95 8.03
CA PRO A 194 20.43 1.86 7.17
C PRO A 194 19.65 3.14 6.84
N ASP A 195 18.31 3.11 6.95
CA ASP A 195 17.42 4.24 6.73
C ASP A 195 17.21 5.11 7.99
N PHE A 196 17.76 4.70 9.15
CA PHE A 196 17.54 5.41 10.42
C PHE A 196 18.10 6.82 10.43
N LEU A 197 19.32 7.00 9.91
CA LEU A 197 19.99 8.29 9.88
C LEU A 197 20.33 8.68 8.45
N LYS A 198 19.77 9.78 7.97
CA LYS A 198 20.05 10.28 6.62
C LYS A 198 20.35 11.77 6.66
N THR A 199 21.42 12.18 6.00
CA THR A 199 21.78 13.59 5.84
C THR A 199 21.69 14.00 4.38
N GLU A 200 20.89 15.03 4.15
CA GLU A 200 20.75 15.68 2.85
C GLU A 200 21.45 17.05 2.89
N GLU A 201 22.17 17.37 1.84
CA GLU A 201 22.84 18.65 1.70
C GLU A 201 22.25 19.44 0.53
N TYR A 202 21.83 20.66 0.79
CA TYR A 202 21.24 21.55 -0.20
C TYR A 202 22.12 22.75 -0.45
N SER A 203 22.42 23.06 -1.71
CA SER A 203 22.93 24.37 -2.05
C SER A 203 21.84 25.44 -1.79
N LYS A 204 22.25 26.68 -1.47
CA LYS A 204 21.33 27.80 -1.26
C LYS A 204 20.29 27.90 -2.36
N LYS A 205 20.73 27.84 -3.62
CA LYS A 205 19.88 27.92 -4.80
C LYS A 205 18.85 26.77 -4.91
N GLN A 206 19.29 25.53 -4.59
CA GLN A 206 18.38 24.38 -4.61
C GLN A 206 17.32 24.48 -3.52
N PHE A 207 17.72 24.90 -2.31
CA PHE A 207 16.81 25.08 -1.19
C PHE A 207 15.74 26.12 -1.51
N VAL A 208 16.16 27.34 -1.90
CA VAL A 208 15.26 28.46 -2.28
C VAL A 208 14.32 28.01 -3.41
N LYS A 209 14.82 27.34 -4.44
CA LYS A 209 14.00 26.84 -5.55
C LYS A 209 12.93 25.87 -5.08
N LYS A 210 13.26 24.91 -4.21
CA LYS A 210 12.29 23.94 -3.69
C LYS A 210 11.19 24.62 -2.87
N ILE A 211 11.57 25.53 -1.96
CA ILE A 211 10.60 26.26 -1.14
C ILE A 211 9.71 27.16 -2.01
N ASN A 212 10.28 27.95 -2.92
CA ASN A 212 9.52 28.86 -3.78
C ASN A 212 8.66 28.16 -4.84
N THR A 213 8.96 26.88 -5.14
CA THR A 213 8.08 26.06 -5.98
C THR A 213 6.77 25.72 -5.24
N ALA A 214 6.85 25.49 -3.94
CA ALA A 214 5.68 25.20 -3.11
C ALA A 214 4.97 26.47 -2.61
N TYR A 215 5.74 27.51 -2.29
CA TYR A 215 5.24 28.77 -1.74
C TYR A 215 5.87 29.94 -2.50
N LYS A 216 5.09 30.57 -3.36
CA LYS A 216 5.53 31.81 -4.04
C LYS A 216 5.77 32.89 -2.97
N ASP A 217 6.87 33.61 -3.10
CA ASP A 217 7.25 34.72 -2.21
C ASP A 217 7.46 34.28 -0.75
N SER A 218 8.23 33.22 -0.53
CA SER A 218 8.62 32.77 0.82
C SER A 218 9.40 33.83 1.60
N GLY A 219 9.92 34.89 0.95
CA GLY A 219 10.70 35.95 1.58
C GLY A 219 12.08 35.51 2.06
N LEU A 220 12.59 34.38 1.54
CA LEU A 220 13.94 33.90 1.87
C LEU A 220 15.02 34.82 1.30
N ASP A 221 16.03 35.12 2.13
CA ASP A 221 17.27 35.73 1.65
C ASP A 221 18.09 34.71 0.85
N GLU A 222 18.19 34.91 -0.46
CA GLU A 222 18.96 34.02 -1.34
C GLU A 222 20.44 33.88 -0.96
N ASN A 223 21.00 34.88 -0.27
CA ASN A 223 22.39 34.86 0.18
C ASN A 223 22.56 34.04 1.48
N ASN A 224 21.53 33.99 2.32
CA ASN A 224 21.55 33.26 3.59
C ASN A 224 20.22 32.54 3.90
N PRO A 225 19.68 31.72 3.01
CA PRO A 225 18.34 31.15 3.17
C PRO A 225 18.20 30.20 4.36
N PHE A 226 19.31 29.66 4.87
CA PHE A 226 19.30 28.80 6.04
C PHE A 226 19.23 29.60 7.37
N GLY A 227 19.61 30.90 7.36
CA GLY A 227 19.46 31.82 8.48
C GLY A 227 18.00 32.19 8.75
N ASP A 228 17.14 32.06 7.74
CA ASP A 228 15.71 32.38 7.82
C ASP A 228 14.84 31.17 8.24
N ILE A 229 15.48 30.12 8.76
CA ILE A 229 14.78 28.90 9.20
C ILE A 229 14.74 28.87 10.72
N GLN A 230 13.54 28.70 11.29
CA GLN A 230 13.32 28.55 12.72
C GLN A 230 12.36 27.40 13.01
N VAL A 231 12.78 26.41 13.81
CA VAL A 231 11.84 25.43 14.39
C VAL A 231 11.01 26.16 15.44
N VAL A 232 9.72 26.33 15.15
CA VAL A 232 8.77 27.05 16.02
C VAL A 232 8.28 26.17 17.14
N SER A 233 8.00 24.90 16.84
CA SER A 233 7.59 23.91 17.83
C SER A 233 7.98 22.48 17.43
N GLN A 234 8.27 21.68 18.42
CA GLN A 234 8.57 20.25 18.28
C GLN A 234 8.11 19.49 19.52
N THR A 235 7.90 18.18 19.38
CA THR A 235 7.63 17.31 20.54
C THR A 235 8.90 17.11 21.37
N ASN A 236 8.74 16.57 22.58
CA ASN A 236 9.86 16.20 23.44
C ASN A 236 10.85 15.20 22.79
N MET A 237 10.39 14.45 21.80
CA MET A 237 11.19 13.50 21.04
C MET A 237 11.89 14.13 19.82
N GLY A 238 11.65 15.42 19.54
CA GLY A 238 12.26 16.15 18.43
C GLY A 238 11.49 16.06 17.11
N TYR A 239 10.24 15.58 17.12
CA TYR A 239 9.35 15.69 15.96
C TYR A 239 8.97 17.14 15.74
N VAL A 240 9.34 17.71 14.60
CA VAL A 240 9.04 19.10 14.26
C VAL A 240 7.57 19.22 13.88
N THR A 241 6.79 19.90 14.74
CA THR A 241 5.36 20.15 14.50
C THR A 241 5.13 21.40 13.68
N LYS A 242 5.96 22.46 13.90
CA LYS A 242 5.92 23.70 13.12
C LYS A 242 7.32 24.24 12.86
N ILE A 243 7.52 24.73 11.64
CA ILE A 243 8.76 25.38 11.20
C ILE A 243 8.41 26.65 10.45
N GLN A 244 9.15 27.70 10.69
CA GLN A 244 9.11 28.94 9.93
C GLN A 244 10.29 28.94 8.93
N VAL A 245 10.00 29.30 7.69
CA VAL A 245 10.97 29.41 6.59
C VAL A 245 10.73 30.73 5.87
N GLY A 246 11.55 31.71 6.14
CA GLY A 246 11.28 33.10 5.74
C GLY A 246 9.95 33.60 6.34
N ASN A 247 9.02 34.00 5.48
CA ASN A 247 7.70 34.49 5.87
C ASN A 247 6.64 33.37 5.99
N VAL A 248 6.99 32.11 5.70
CA VAL A 248 6.04 30.99 5.67
C VAL A 248 6.19 30.13 6.90
N VAL A 249 5.05 29.86 7.57
CA VAL A 249 4.96 28.88 8.65
C VAL A 249 4.23 27.63 8.13
N MET A 250 4.85 26.45 8.29
CA MET A 250 4.29 25.19 7.83
C MET A 250 4.52 24.09 8.88
N SER A 251 3.88 22.91 8.68
CA SER A 251 4.19 21.74 9.51
C SER A 251 5.53 21.13 9.10
N GLY A 252 6.15 20.38 10.04
CA GLY A 252 7.38 19.63 9.76
C GLY A 252 7.19 18.59 8.64
N ASP A 253 6.00 17.97 8.55
CA ASP A 253 5.65 17.02 7.50
C ASP A 253 5.65 17.70 6.11
N VAL A 254 5.02 18.86 6.00
CA VAL A 254 5.00 19.65 4.76
C VAL A 254 6.42 20.05 4.35
N PHE A 255 7.22 20.52 5.29
CA PHE A 255 8.61 20.87 5.04
C PHE A 255 9.43 19.66 4.58
N ALA A 256 9.29 18.53 5.28
CA ALA A 256 9.95 17.28 4.91
C ALA A 256 9.57 16.82 3.50
N LYS A 257 8.27 16.89 3.15
CA LYS A 257 7.76 16.56 1.82
C LYS A 257 8.33 17.45 0.71
N ILE A 258 8.37 18.77 0.92
CA ILE A 258 8.91 19.72 -0.05
C ILE A 258 10.38 19.44 -0.36
N LEU A 259 11.16 19.13 0.66
CA LEU A 259 12.58 18.84 0.51
C LEU A 259 12.86 17.41 0.07
N GLY A 260 11.95 16.46 0.32
CA GLY A 260 12.16 15.03 0.08
C GLY A 260 12.95 14.38 1.21
N LEU A 261 12.75 14.83 2.44
CA LEU A 261 13.38 14.28 3.63
C LEU A 261 12.69 12.98 4.06
N ASN A 262 13.42 12.11 4.73
CA ASN A 262 12.90 10.83 5.19
C ASN A 262 11.84 10.95 6.30
N SER A 263 11.91 11.99 7.13
CA SER A 263 11.00 12.18 8.25
C SER A 263 10.99 13.63 8.75
N PRO A 264 9.97 14.02 9.56
CA PRO A 264 9.94 15.31 10.26
C PRO A 264 10.81 15.35 11.53
N PHE A 265 11.49 14.26 11.88
CA PHE A 265 12.52 14.26 12.91
C PHE A 265 13.83 14.74 12.29
N PHE A 266 14.05 16.04 12.22
CA PHE A 266 15.26 16.56 11.57
C PHE A 266 15.93 17.67 12.39
N ALA A 267 17.24 17.77 12.16
CA ALA A 267 18.07 18.90 12.61
C ALA A 267 18.69 19.58 11.40
N ILE A 268 18.76 20.91 11.43
CA ILE A 268 19.33 21.73 10.36
C ILE A 268 20.60 22.39 10.86
N LYS A 269 21.68 22.21 10.14
CA LYS A 269 22.98 22.86 10.45
C LYS A 269 23.73 23.14 9.15
N ASP A 270 24.08 24.40 8.91
CA ASP A 270 24.95 24.83 7.80
C ASP A 270 24.54 24.30 6.41
N GLY A 271 23.23 24.28 6.14
CA GLY A 271 22.67 23.75 4.87
C GLY A 271 22.58 22.24 4.78
N LYS A 272 22.95 21.53 5.84
CA LYS A 272 22.76 20.09 5.99
C LYS A 272 21.54 19.83 6.85
N ILE A 273 20.71 18.91 6.39
CA ILE A 273 19.52 18.48 7.12
C ILE A 273 19.68 17.00 7.41
N THR A 274 19.79 16.67 8.70
CA THR A 274 19.92 15.29 9.16
C THR A 274 18.58 14.84 9.71
N THR A 275 18.02 13.77 9.14
CA THR A 275 16.77 13.15 9.58
C THR A 275 17.03 11.86 10.36
N LYS A 276 16.16 11.56 11.31
CA LYS A 276 16.08 10.29 12.01
C LYS A 276 14.78 9.57 11.66
N GLY A 277 14.86 8.27 11.42
CA GLY A 277 13.73 7.45 11.03
C GLY A 277 13.24 7.71 9.60
N LYS A 278 12.23 6.94 9.17
CA LYS A 278 11.62 7.03 7.84
C LYS A 278 10.09 6.94 7.97
N GLY A 279 9.42 8.01 7.63
CA GLY A 279 7.98 8.20 7.80
C GLY A 279 7.64 9.26 8.84
N SER A 280 6.34 9.49 9.07
CA SER A 280 5.84 10.55 9.97
C SER A 280 5.94 10.21 11.47
N GLY A 281 6.50 9.08 11.83
CA GLY A 281 6.55 8.62 13.22
C GLY A 281 5.24 8.01 13.76
N PHE A 282 4.14 8.11 12.98
CA PHE A 282 2.86 7.45 13.26
C PHE A 282 2.54 6.32 12.29
N GLY A 283 3.41 6.07 11.31
CA GLY A 283 3.10 5.13 10.28
C GLY A 283 2.46 5.71 9.02
N VAL A 284 2.58 6.99 8.78
CA VAL A 284 2.35 7.51 7.43
C VAL A 284 3.71 7.55 6.74
N SER A 285 3.94 6.67 5.76
CA SER A 285 5.03 6.86 4.83
C SER A 285 4.71 8.14 4.03
N LEU A 286 5.64 9.05 4.03
CA LEU A 286 5.59 10.24 3.16
C LEU A 286 5.65 9.82 1.70
#